data_3d62b638e0c4ddb46a4183b9727bf50c
#
_entry.id   3d62b638e0c4ddb46a4183b9727bf50c
#
_cell.length_a   1.000
_cell.length_b   1.000
_cell.length_c   1.000
_cell.angle_alpha   90.00
_cell.angle_beta   90.00
_cell.angle_gamma   90.00
#
_symmetry.space_group_name_H-M   'P 1'
#
loop_
_entity.id
_entity.type
_entity.pdbx_description
1 polymer ?
#
loop_
_entity_poly.entity_id
_entity_poly.type
_entity_poly.pdbx_seq_one_letter_code
_entity_poly.pdbx_strand_id
1 'polypeptide(L)'
;SEMCIRDRFQEFNDREAECLRTLEAGLPLPAYDSVLKCCHAFNLLDARGVISATERMAYILRVRTIAKAVCASYMEHVVGIKPAEDDEAGKEAGR
;
A
#
# COMPACT_ATOMS: atom_id res chain seq x y z
N SER A 1 -1.41 -22.15 13.93
CA SER A 1 -0.97 -21.40 15.09
C SER A 1 -1.08 -19.91 14.84
N GLU A 2 -1.26 -19.17 15.90
CA GLU A 2 -1.41 -17.73 15.80
C GLU A 2 -0.07 -17.06 15.60
N MET A 3 -0.04 -16.15 14.67
CA MET A 3 1.14 -15.33 14.44
C MET A 3 1.23 -14.30 15.56
N CYS A 4 2.40 -14.06 16.11
CA CYS A 4 2.54 -13.08 17.16
C CYS A 4 2.43 -11.66 16.58
N ILE A 5 2.21 -10.69 17.48
CA ILE A 5 2.00 -9.30 17.05
C ILE A 5 3.20 -8.76 16.27
N ARG A 6 4.43 -9.06 16.74
CA ARG A 6 5.63 -8.63 16.04
C ARG A 6 5.64 -9.13 14.60
N ASP A 7 5.26 -10.41 14.40
CA ASP A 7 5.24 -11.00 13.07
C ASP A 7 4.20 -10.34 12.18
N ARG A 8 3.08 -9.88 12.75
CA ARG A 8 2.07 -9.16 11.98
C ARG A 8 2.59 -7.82 11.48
N PHE A 9 3.33 -7.08 12.32
CA PHE A 9 3.95 -5.85 11.89
C PHE A 9 4.96 -6.13 10.79
N GLN A 10 5.76 -7.18 10.96
CA GLN A 10 6.74 -7.56 9.94
C GLN A 10 6.07 -7.97 8.65
N GLU A 11 4.94 -8.66 8.74
CA GLU A 11 4.18 -9.06 7.55
C GLU A 11 3.75 -7.84 6.75
N PHE A 12 3.23 -6.81 7.43
CA PHE A 12 2.87 -5.58 6.73
C PHE A 12 4.08 -5.00 6.00
N ASN A 13 5.20 -4.88 6.69
CA ASN A 13 6.41 -4.32 6.10
C ASN A 13 6.87 -5.14 4.90
N ASP A 14 6.82 -6.46 5.00
CA ASP A 14 7.23 -7.34 3.92
C ASP A 14 6.32 -7.20 2.70
N ARG A 15 5.02 -7.09 2.93
CA ARG A 15 4.06 -6.92 1.83
C ARG A 15 4.20 -5.57 1.16
N GLU A 16 4.48 -4.54 1.94
CA GLU A 16 4.75 -3.23 1.37
C GLU A 16 5.99 -3.25 0.49
N ALA A 17 7.06 -3.87 0.98
CA ALA A 17 8.30 -3.97 0.20
C ALA A 17 8.07 -4.77 -1.08
N GLU A 18 7.30 -5.85 -1.01
CA GLU A 18 6.96 -6.65 -2.18
C GLU A 18 6.17 -5.82 -3.20
N CYS A 19 5.24 -5.00 -2.70
CA CYS A 19 4.47 -4.12 -3.57
C CYS A 19 5.39 -3.18 -4.34
N LEU A 20 6.33 -2.56 -3.63
CA LEU A 20 7.26 -1.63 -4.26
C LEU A 20 8.13 -2.33 -5.31
N ARG A 21 8.58 -3.54 -5.02
CA ARG A 21 9.39 -4.30 -5.97
C ARG A 21 8.59 -4.64 -7.24
N THR A 22 7.35 -5.06 -7.09
CA THR A 22 6.53 -5.41 -8.25
C THR A 22 6.14 -4.17 -9.06
N LEU A 23 5.92 -3.04 -8.38
CA LEU A 23 5.69 -1.78 -9.09
C LEU A 23 6.90 -1.38 -9.92
N GLU A 24 8.09 -1.53 -9.35
CA GLU A 24 9.32 -1.22 -10.04
C GLU A 24 9.51 -2.09 -11.28
N ALA A 25 9.04 -3.32 -11.21
CA ALA A 25 9.09 -4.25 -12.33
C ALA A 25 7.97 -4.03 -13.35
N GLY A 26 7.10 -3.05 -13.13
CA GLY A 26 6.00 -2.77 -14.04
C GLY A 26 4.86 -3.77 -13.96
N LEU A 27 4.66 -4.39 -12.81
CA LEU A 27 3.67 -5.44 -12.61
C LEU A 27 2.57 -4.97 -11.66
N PRO A 28 1.55 -4.26 -12.16
CA PRO A 28 0.52 -3.70 -11.27
C PRO A 28 -0.39 -4.74 -10.62
N LEU A 29 -0.65 -5.89 -11.27
CA LEU A 29 -1.56 -6.86 -10.68
C LEU A 29 -0.97 -7.55 -9.45
N PRO A 30 0.26 -8.07 -9.50
CA PRO A 30 0.90 -8.57 -8.28
C PRO A 30 1.05 -7.49 -7.21
N ALA A 31 1.33 -6.25 -7.62
CA ALA A 31 1.43 -5.14 -6.68
C ALA A 31 0.10 -4.89 -5.98
N TYR A 32 -1.00 -4.96 -6.71
CA TYR A 32 -2.32 -4.82 -6.13
C TYR A 32 -2.59 -5.90 -5.10
N ASP A 33 -2.21 -7.14 -5.40
CA ASP A 33 -2.36 -8.24 -4.45
C ASP A 33 -1.60 -7.95 -3.15
N SER A 34 -0.41 -7.37 -3.27
CA SER A 34 0.37 -7.00 -2.09
C SER A 34 -0.30 -5.90 -1.28
N VAL A 35 -0.97 -4.94 -1.95
CA VAL A 35 -1.73 -3.91 -1.24
C VAL A 35 -2.84 -4.55 -0.41
N LEU A 36 -3.57 -5.50 -1.00
CA LEU A 36 -4.63 -6.18 -0.26
C LEU A 36 -4.09 -6.92 0.96
N LYS A 37 -2.92 -7.52 0.82
CA LYS A 37 -2.28 -8.21 1.95
C LYS A 37 -1.81 -7.23 3.02
N CYS A 38 -1.36 -6.04 2.63
CA CYS A 38 -1.05 -4.98 3.59
C CYS A 38 -2.30 -4.58 4.37
N CYS A 39 -3.41 -4.39 3.69
CA CYS A 39 -4.66 -4.03 4.33
C CYS A 39 -5.09 -5.11 5.32
N HIS A 40 -4.96 -6.38 4.93
CA HIS A 40 -5.33 -7.48 5.80
C HIS A 40 -4.47 -7.50 7.06
N ALA A 41 -3.16 -7.35 6.91
CA ALA A 41 -2.25 -7.33 8.05
C ALA A 41 -2.57 -6.16 8.97
N PHE A 42 -2.82 -4.99 8.41
CA PHE A 42 -3.19 -3.82 9.19
C PHE A 42 -4.50 -4.04 9.96
N ASN A 43 -5.51 -4.58 9.28
CA ASN A 43 -6.80 -4.81 9.91
C ASN A 43 -6.69 -5.77 11.09
N LEU A 44 -5.84 -6.78 10.97
CA LEU A 44 -5.62 -7.71 12.07
C LEU A 44 -4.97 -7.02 13.27
N LEU A 45 -3.99 -6.15 13.00
CA LEU A 45 -3.33 -5.40 14.07
C LEU A 45 -4.30 -4.43 14.74
N ASP A 46 -5.11 -3.74 13.93
CA ASP A 46 -6.06 -2.78 14.45
C ASP A 46 -7.12 -3.47 15.32
N ALA A 47 -7.58 -4.64 14.87
CA ALA A 47 -8.56 -5.42 15.62
C ALA A 47 -8.02 -5.90 16.96
N ARG A 48 -6.69 -6.10 17.05
CA ARG A 48 -6.06 -6.52 18.30
C ARG A 48 -5.85 -5.36 19.26
N GLY A 49 -6.10 -4.13 18.81
CA GLY A 49 -5.96 -2.96 19.67
C GLY A 49 -4.52 -2.59 20.00
N VAL A 50 -3.57 -3.02 19.16
CA VAL A 50 -2.15 -2.78 19.41
C VAL A 50 -1.60 -1.59 18.65
N ILE A 51 -2.46 -0.85 17.96
CA ILE A 51 -2.06 0.30 17.16
C ILE A 51 -2.68 1.56 17.77
N SER A 52 -1.83 2.55 18.06
CA SER A 52 -2.31 3.83 18.57
C SER A 52 -3.00 4.63 17.46
N ALA A 53 -3.71 5.68 17.84
CA ALA A 53 -4.37 6.54 16.84
C ALA A 53 -3.38 7.15 15.87
N THR A 54 -2.24 7.59 16.38
CA THR A 54 -1.18 8.17 15.54
C THR A 54 -0.61 7.13 14.58
N GLU A 55 -0.35 5.94 15.09
CA GLU A 55 0.16 4.85 14.25
C GLU A 55 -0.87 4.44 13.19
N ARG A 56 -2.15 4.42 13.56
CA ARG A 56 -3.20 4.08 12.60
C ARG A 56 -3.18 5.02 11.41
N MET A 57 -3.06 6.32 11.67
CA MET A 57 -2.99 7.28 10.57
C MET A 57 -1.76 7.05 9.69
N ALA A 58 -0.62 6.75 10.31
CA ALA A 58 0.60 6.48 9.55
C ALA A 58 0.44 5.26 8.64
N TYR A 59 -0.17 4.18 9.15
CA TYR A 59 -0.41 2.99 8.33
C TYR A 59 -1.39 3.26 7.20
N ILE A 60 -2.45 4.02 7.47
CA ILE A 60 -3.42 4.37 6.43
C ILE A 60 -2.74 5.15 5.32
N LEU A 61 -1.85 6.08 5.66
CA LEU A 61 -1.12 6.84 4.66
C LEU A 61 -0.19 5.95 3.84
N ARG A 62 0.47 4.98 4.48
CA ARG A 62 1.33 4.04 3.77
C ARG A 62 0.54 3.22 2.77
N VAL A 63 -0.63 2.71 3.17
CA VAL A 63 -1.48 1.94 2.26
C VAL A 63 -1.96 2.82 1.10
N ARG A 64 -2.37 4.04 1.40
CA ARG A 64 -2.82 4.96 0.34
C ARG A 64 -1.73 5.23 -0.68
N THR A 65 -0.50 5.40 -0.20
CA THR A 65 0.63 5.69 -1.08
C THR A 65 0.85 4.56 -2.08
N ILE A 66 0.89 3.32 -1.59
CA ILE A 66 1.10 2.18 -2.50
C ILE A 66 -0.13 1.92 -3.37
N ALA A 67 -1.33 2.15 -2.85
CA ALA A 67 -2.55 1.98 -3.64
C ALA A 67 -2.59 2.95 -4.82
N LYS A 68 -2.21 4.21 -4.59
CA LYS A 68 -2.12 5.20 -5.67
C LYS A 68 -1.10 4.78 -6.71
N ALA A 69 0.05 4.29 -6.26
CA ALA A 69 1.10 3.86 -7.18
C ALA A 69 0.65 2.67 -8.01
N VAL A 70 -0.12 1.76 -7.42
CA VAL A 70 -0.67 0.62 -8.16
C VAL A 70 -1.64 1.10 -9.22
N CYS A 71 -2.51 2.05 -8.89
CA CYS A 71 -3.47 2.58 -9.88
C CYS A 71 -2.74 3.23 -11.04
N ALA A 72 -1.71 4.03 -10.76
CA ALA A 72 -0.93 4.68 -11.80
C ALA A 72 -0.23 3.65 -12.69
N SER A 73 0.33 2.62 -12.08
CA SER A 73 1.00 1.55 -12.81
C SER A 73 0.02 0.78 -13.71
N TYR A 74 -1.17 0.52 -13.19
CA TYR A 74 -2.20 -0.16 -13.97
C TYR A 74 -2.59 0.67 -15.20
N MET A 75 -2.80 1.96 -15.00
CA MET A 75 -3.15 2.84 -16.11
C MET A 75 -2.06 2.84 -17.18
N GLU A 76 -0.82 2.86 -16.76
CA GLU A 76 0.31 2.90 -17.70
C GLU A 76 0.51 1.56 -18.40
N HIS A 77 0.54 0.46 -17.67
CA HIS A 77 0.98 -0.84 -18.20
C HIS A 77 -0.15 -1.71 -18.74
N VAL A 78 -1.38 -1.51 -18.28
CA VAL A 78 -2.51 -2.35 -18.69
C VAL A 78 -3.43 -1.57 -19.62
N VAL A 79 -3.82 -0.35 -19.22
CA VAL A 79 -4.73 0.46 -20.02
C VAL A 79 -3.97 1.18 -21.14
N GLY A 80 -2.70 1.49 -20.91
CA GLY A 80 -1.87 2.15 -21.91
C GLY A 80 -1.98 3.66 -21.89
N ILE A 81 -2.54 4.22 -20.82
CA ILE A 81 -2.66 5.66 -20.66
C ILE A 81 -1.66 6.10 -19.59
N LYS A 82 -0.71 6.93 -19.98
CA LYS A 82 0.25 7.45 -19.02
C LYS A 82 -0.48 8.37 -18.05
N PRO A 83 -0.31 8.19 -16.74
CA PRO A 83 -0.98 9.03 -15.75
C PRO A 83 -0.62 10.50 -15.97
N ALA A 84 -1.58 11.39 -15.69
CA ALA A 84 -1.31 12.82 -15.71
C ALA A 84 -0.22 13.14 -14.69
N GLU A 85 0.39 14.32 -14.82
CA GLU A 85 1.47 14.71 -13.94
C GLU A 85 1.05 14.59 -12.48
N ASP A 86 1.42 13.46 -11.89
CA ASP A 86 1.00 13.15 -10.53
C ASP A 86 1.42 14.21 -9.53
N ASP A 87 2.57 14.82 -9.75
CA ASP A 87 3.08 15.82 -8.82
C ASP A 87 2.13 17.01 -8.71
N GLU A 88 1.60 17.47 -9.83
CA GLU A 88 0.69 18.59 -9.83
C GLU A 88 -0.66 18.20 -9.23
N ALA A 89 -1.20 17.06 -9.66
CA ALA A 89 -2.46 16.56 -9.14
C ALA A 89 -2.35 16.31 -7.64
N GLY A 90 -1.24 15.73 -7.21
CA GLY A 90 -1.00 15.45 -5.81
C GLY A 90 -0.90 16.72 -4.99
N LYS A 91 -0.24 17.74 -5.51
CA LYS A 91 -0.13 19.01 -4.82
C LYS A 91 -1.47 19.70 -4.68
N GLU A 92 -2.25 19.66 -5.74
CA GLU A 92 -3.59 20.28 -5.71
C GLU A 92 -4.49 19.56 -4.73
N ALA A 93 -4.47 18.25 -4.75
CA ALA A 93 -5.29 17.46 -3.84
C ALA A 93 -4.83 17.61 -2.39
N GLY A 94 -3.57 17.89 -2.18
CA GLY A 94 -3.00 18.04 -0.84
C GLY A 94 -3.26 19.36 -0.18
N ARG A 95 -3.90 20.30 -0.84
CA ARG A 95 -4.18 21.62 -0.27
C ARG A 95 -5.43 21.63 0.62
#